data_caa9de024fe09f257805af6c42efb5a9
#
_entry.id   caa9de024fe09f257805af6c42efb5a9
#
_cell.length_a   1.000
_cell.length_b   1.000
_cell.length_c   1.000
_cell.angle_alpha   90.00
_cell.angle_beta   90.00
_cell.angle_gamma   90.00
#
_symmetry.space_group_name_H-M   'P 1'
#
loop_
_entity.id
_entity.type
_entity.pdbx_description
1 polymer ?
#
loop_
_entity_poly.entity_id
_entity_poly.type
_entity_poly.pdbx_seq_one_letter_code
_entity_poly.pdbx_strand_id
1 'polypeptide(L)'
;MKSLIENAVTKAGAAKEEDKLEDFSSPKIMVVGAGGAGCNAVNRLAGMGISGAQLVAVNTDKQHLAMINDELTKILIGRSVTRGLGAGGYPEIGEKAAEVSRNALEEVLSDVDLLFISAGMGGGTGTGSAPVIAEIAKEQGAIVVAIVTYPFALEKARLVKAEEGILKLQEVTDTVVVIDNNRLVELVPNLPIQDAFKVADEVVARTVRGITETITQPSLINLDYADVRAVMAGKGLSVIAVGESKSVDKVNEVVDDTLKNALLDVDMQGATGALIHITGGPELTLGEANAVGEMLTEQIDPRATVIWGARVDPTFENKIEVIAIFTGVTSPYINNAKNRPQDRNTTRDSGLGIDFIR
;
A
#
# COMPACT_ATOMS: atom_id res chain seq x y z
N MET A 1 13.53 42.80 -3.23
CA MET A 1 13.24 41.46 -2.76
C MET A 1 12.76 41.43 -1.28
N LYS A 2 13.49 42.00 -0.31
CA LYS A 2 13.01 42.01 1.09
C LYS A 2 11.58 42.60 1.26
N SER A 3 11.27 43.71 0.60
CA SER A 3 9.95 44.35 0.69
C SER A 3 8.82 43.54 0.05
N LEU A 4 9.11 42.71 -0.95
CA LEU A 4 8.14 41.79 -1.54
C LEU A 4 7.81 40.61 -0.62
N ILE A 5 8.81 40.13 0.11
CA ILE A 5 8.66 39.05 1.09
C ILE A 5 7.88 39.55 2.30
N GLU A 6 8.21 40.75 2.82
CA GLU A 6 7.47 41.36 3.93
C GLU A 6 6.01 41.66 3.58
N ASN A 7 5.73 42.09 2.33
CA ASN A 7 4.36 42.29 1.86
C ASN A 7 3.57 40.99 1.63
N ALA A 8 4.24 39.89 1.24
CA ALA A 8 3.61 38.60 1.09
C ALA A 8 3.22 37.99 2.45
N VAL A 9 4.11 38.10 3.45
CA VAL A 9 3.84 37.63 4.82
C VAL A 9 2.71 38.43 5.48
N THR A 10 2.64 39.74 5.24
CA THR A 10 1.56 40.62 5.83
C THR A 10 0.21 40.38 5.14
N LYS A 11 0.20 40.02 3.85
CA LYS A 11 -1.06 39.72 3.11
C LYS A 11 -1.61 38.31 3.39
N ALA A 12 -0.75 37.34 3.73
CA ALA A 12 -1.18 36.00 4.12
C ALA A 12 -2.05 36.00 5.41
N GLY A 13 -1.91 37.04 6.25
CA GLY A 13 -2.74 37.21 7.46
C GLY A 13 -4.11 37.86 7.26
N ALA A 14 -4.45 38.34 6.06
CA ALA A 14 -5.66 39.16 5.83
C ALA A 14 -6.68 38.57 4.83
N ALA A 15 -6.44 37.42 4.22
CA ALA A 15 -7.36 36.79 3.28
C ALA A 15 -8.30 35.80 3.98
N LYS A 16 -9.36 36.32 4.58
CA LYS A 16 -10.61 35.61 4.81
C LYS A 16 -11.68 36.26 3.92
N GLU A 17 -11.69 35.92 2.67
CA GLU A 17 -12.88 36.00 1.84
C GLU A 17 -13.21 34.56 1.41
N GLU A 18 -14.32 34.06 1.95
CA GLU A 18 -14.95 32.82 1.52
C GLU A 18 -15.48 33.02 0.10
N ASP A 19 -14.63 32.84 -0.91
CA ASP A 19 -15.10 32.51 -2.24
C ASP A 19 -15.68 31.09 -2.14
N LYS A 20 -16.99 30.97 -2.29
CA LYS A 20 -17.67 29.71 -2.55
C LYS A 20 -17.22 29.23 -3.94
N LEU A 21 -16.01 28.66 -3.99
CA LEU A 21 -15.61 27.80 -5.08
C LEU A 21 -16.59 26.64 -5.11
N GLU A 22 -17.28 26.47 -6.22
CA GLU A 22 -18.10 25.31 -6.52
C GLU A 22 -17.37 24.06 -6.07
N ASP A 23 -18.11 23.17 -5.43
CA ASP A 23 -17.71 21.94 -4.79
C ASP A 23 -16.93 21.03 -5.79
N PHE A 24 -15.65 21.31 -5.99
CA PHE A 24 -14.74 20.37 -6.61
C PHE A 24 -14.64 19.22 -5.63
N SER A 25 -15.36 18.15 -5.91
CA SER A 25 -15.40 16.96 -5.06
C SER A 25 -13.97 16.47 -4.84
N SER A 26 -13.55 16.45 -3.57
CA SER A 26 -12.30 15.80 -3.18
C SER A 26 -12.33 14.36 -3.69
N PRO A 27 -11.21 13.81 -4.15
CA PRO A 27 -11.16 12.45 -4.69
C PRO A 27 -11.69 11.45 -3.66
N LYS A 28 -12.53 10.54 -4.11
CA LYS A 28 -13.06 9.46 -3.28
C LYS A 28 -12.01 8.38 -3.09
N ILE A 29 -11.42 8.33 -1.92
CA ILE A 29 -10.39 7.36 -1.55
C ILE A 29 -11.03 6.23 -0.75
N MET A 30 -10.72 5.00 -1.14
CA MET A 30 -11.17 3.80 -0.44
C MET A 30 -10.00 2.90 -0.08
N VAL A 31 -10.07 2.25 1.07
CA VAL A 31 -9.11 1.24 1.52
C VAL A 31 -9.84 -0.07 1.74
N VAL A 32 -9.52 -1.08 0.94
CA VAL A 32 -10.08 -2.42 1.05
C VAL A 32 -9.05 -3.35 1.68
N GLY A 33 -9.39 -3.94 2.82
CA GLY A 33 -8.65 -5.04 3.42
C GLY A 33 -9.19 -6.39 2.96
N ALA A 34 -8.42 -7.14 2.18
CA ALA A 34 -8.83 -8.43 1.63
C ALA A 34 -8.21 -9.61 2.43
N GLY A 35 -9.06 -10.49 2.93
CA GLY A 35 -8.66 -11.63 3.75
C GLY A 35 -8.23 -11.25 5.16
N GLY A 36 -7.68 -12.21 5.93
CA GLY A 36 -7.36 -11.99 7.35
C GLY A 36 -6.37 -10.85 7.59
N ALA A 37 -5.20 -10.89 6.96
CA ALA A 37 -4.17 -9.86 7.14
C ALA A 37 -4.64 -8.48 6.66
N GLY A 38 -5.25 -8.39 5.47
CA GLY A 38 -5.79 -7.13 4.98
C GLY A 38 -6.87 -6.53 5.89
N CYS A 39 -7.77 -7.36 6.39
CA CYS A 39 -8.78 -6.94 7.37
C CYS A 39 -8.16 -6.41 8.67
N ASN A 40 -7.07 -7.03 9.16
CA ASN A 40 -6.37 -6.54 10.35
C ASN A 40 -5.73 -5.17 10.10
N ALA A 41 -5.09 -4.98 8.94
CA ALA A 41 -4.49 -3.70 8.57
C ALA A 41 -5.55 -2.56 8.50
N VAL A 42 -6.70 -2.81 7.88
CA VAL A 42 -7.79 -1.83 7.80
C VAL A 42 -8.41 -1.57 9.18
N ASN A 43 -8.55 -2.61 10.01
CA ASN A 43 -9.03 -2.47 11.38
C ASN A 43 -8.09 -1.60 12.23
N ARG A 44 -6.78 -1.74 12.04
CA ARG A 44 -5.78 -0.89 12.69
C ARG A 44 -5.87 0.55 12.20
N LEU A 45 -6.02 0.75 10.87
CA LEU A 45 -6.18 2.06 10.27
C LEU A 45 -7.40 2.80 10.83
N ALA A 46 -8.53 2.10 11.03
CA ALA A 46 -9.71 2.64 11.71
C ALA A 46 -9.38 3.09 13.14
N GLY A 47 -8.63 2.26 13.89
CA GLY A 47 -8.19 2.60 15.24
C GLY A 47 -7.25 3.81 15.33
N MET A 48 -6.54 4.15 14.26
CA MET A 48 -5.70 5.35 14.15
C MET A 48 -6.49 6.62 13.79
N GLY A 49 -7.75 6.49 13.39
CA GLY A 49 -8.62 7.61 13.07
C GLY A 49 -8.26 8.30 11.76
N ILE A 50 -8.22 7.56 10.65
CA ILE A 50 -8.01 8.14 9.31
C ILE A 50 -9.21 9.02 8.92
N SER A 51 -8.93 10.16 8.32
CA SER A 51 -9.93 11.01 7.67
C SER A 51 -9.69 11.06 6.16
N GLY A 52 -10.77 11.19 5.39
CA GLY A 52 -10.69 11.32 3.92
C GLY A 52 -10.66 10.01 3.14
N ALA A 53 -10.77 8.85 3.81
CA ALA A 53 -10.91 7.56 3.13
C ALA A 53 -12.01 6.69 3.74
N GLN A 54 -12.71 5.95 2.88
CA GLN A 54 -13.66 4.93 3.29
C GLN A 54 -12.94 3.60 3.53
N LEU A 55 -13.24 2.94 4.65
CA LEU A 55 -12.61 1.69 5.05
C LEU A 55 -13.56 0.51 4.87
N VAL A 56 -13.09 -0.53 4.15
CA VAL A 56 -13.87 -1.72 3.82
C VAL A 56 -13.09 -2.98 4.15
N ALA A 57 -13.69 -3.92 4.85
CA ALA A 57 -13.13 -5.23 5.16
C ALA A 57 -13.85 -6.32 4.34
N VAL A 58 -13.09 -7.05 3.53
CA VAL A 58 -13.60 -8.11 2.65
C VAL A 58 -13.00 -9.45 3.06
N ASN A 59 -13.83 -10.43 3.39
CA ASN A 59 -13.34 -11.75 3.78
C ASN A 59 -14.34 -12.86 3.40
N THR A 60 -13.84 -14.08 3.31
CA THR A 60 -14.64 -15.32 3.21
C THR A 60 -14.93 -15.95 4.58
N ASP A 61 -14.33 -15.43 5.65
CA ASP A 61 -14.49 -15.90 7.03
C ASP A 61 -15.38 -14.94 7.82
N LYS A 62 -16.59 -15.42 8.16
CA LYS A 62 -17.59 -14.66 8.93
C LYS A 62 -17.13 -14.36 10.35
N GLN A 63 -16.42 -15.30 11.00
CA GLN A 63 -15.99 -15.13 12.39
C GLN A 63 -14.94 -14.03 12.47
N HIS A 64 -13.99 -14.03 11.54
CA HIS A 64 -12.99 -12.97 11.47
C HIS A 64 -13.62 -11.59 11.25
N LEU A 65 -14.58 -11.46 10.32
CA LEU A 65 -15.31 -10.20 10.10
C LEU A 65 -16.08 -9.73 11.34
N ALA A 66 -16.58 -10.65 12.17
CA ALA A 66 -17.29 -10.29 13.40
C ALA A 66 -16.37 -9.72 14.50
N MET A 67 -15.05 -9.97 14.42
CA MET A 67 -14.07 -9.47 15.40
C MET A 67 -13.50 -8.08 15.04
N ILE A 68 -13.77 -7.59 13.85
CA ILE A 68 -13.29 -6.28 13.38
C ILE A 68 -14.22 -5.17 13.86
N ASN A 69 -13.70 -3.95 14.02
CA ASN A 69 -14.44 -2.76 14.41
C ASN A 69 -15.74 -2.63 13.63
N ASP A 70 -16.84 -2.32 14.32
CA ASP A 70 -18.18 -2.21 13.73
C ASP A 70 -18.38 -0.94 12.88
N GLU A 71 -17.49 0.03 12.99
CA GLU A 71 -17.51 1.23 12.14
C GLU A 71 -17.06 0.95 10.69
N LEU A 72 -16.43 -0.20 10.44
CA LEU A 72 -16.00 -0.59 9.11
C LEU A 72 -17.13 -1.20 8.30
N THR A 73 -17.16 -0.89 7.00
CA THR A 73 -18.00 -1.65 6.06
C THR A 73 -17.45 -3.06 5.92
N LYS A 74 -18.26 -4.07 6.25
CA LYS A 74 -17.85 -5.49 6.25
C LYS A 74 -18.55 -6.25 5.14
N ILE A 75 -17.79 -6.90 4.28
CA ILE A 75 -18.32 -7.67 3.15
C ILE A 75 -17.91 -9.13 3.27
N LEU A 76 -18.88 -10.02 3.44
CA LEU A 76 -18.66 -11.46 3.38
C LEU A 76 -18.81 -11.93 1.94
N ILE A 77 -17.70 -12.21 1.27
CA ILE A 77 -17.69 -12.72 -0.11
C ILE A 77 -17.80 -14.25 -0.16
N GLY A 78 -18.34 -14.75 -1.28
CA GLY A 78 -18.37 -16.18 -1.58
C GLY A 78 -19.17 -17.02 -0.59
N ARG A 79 -20.31 -16.51 -0.09
CA ARG A 79 -21.16 -17.24 0.87
C ARG A 79 -21.61 -18.59 0.34
N SER A 80 -21.87 -18.72 -0.95
CA SER A 80 -22.23 -19.97 -1.62
C SER A 80 -21.05 -20.93 -1.79
N VAL A 81 -19.82 -20.43 -1.79
CA VAL A 81 -18.58 -21.19 -2.01
C VAL A 81 -18.01 -21.68 -0.69
N THR A 82 -17.84 -20.80 0.30
CA THR A 82 -17.13 -21.08 1.56
C THR A 82 -18.04 -21.27 2.77
N ARG A 83 -19.33 -20.92 2.65
CA ARG A 83 -20.29 -20.92 3.77
C ARG A 83 -19.84 -20.05 4.96
N GLY A 84 -18.95 -19.09 4.73
CA GLY A 84 -18.39 -18.24 5.80
C GLY A 84 -17.28 -18.89 6.63
N LEU A 85 -16.70 -19.99 6.16
CA LEU A 85 -15.65 -20.75 6.89
C LEU A 85 -14.24 -20.45 6.38
N GLY A 86 -14.07 -19.44 5.53
CA GLY A 86 -12.78 -19.11 4.94
C GLY A 86 -12.42 -19.91 3.68
N ALA A 87 -11.35 -19.54 3.01
CA ALA A 87 -10.89 -20.20 1.76
C ALA A 87 -9.87 -21.33 2.00
N GLY A 88 -9.55 -21.68 3.26
CA GLY A 88 -8.71 -22.83 3.60
C GLY A 88 -7.26 -22.76 3.07
N GLY A 89 -6.75 -21.57 2.75
CA GLY A 89 -5.40 -21.39 2.18
C GLY A 89 -5.31 -21.69 0.68
N TYR A 90 -6.43 -21.79 -0.02
CA TYR A 90 -6.52 -22.03 -1.47
C TYR A 90 -6.92 -20.73 -2.21
N PRO A 91 -5.99 -20.08 -2.96
CA PRO A 91 -6.27 -18.84 -3.70
C PRO A 91 -7.41 -18.97 -4.69
N GLU A 92 -7.56 -20.12 -5.35
CA GLU A 92 -8.64 -20.41 -6.31
C GLU A 92 -10.03 -20.33 -5.68
N ILE A 93 -10.13 -20.69 -4.39
CA ILE A 93 -11.39 -20.57 -3.64
C ILE A 93 -11.65 -19.10 -3.29
N GLY A 94 -10.59 -18.35 -2.94
CA GLY A 94 -10.67 -16.91 -2.70
C GLY A 94 -11.09 -16.13 -3.95
N GLU A 95 -10.50 -16.44 -5.09
CA GLU A 95 -10.83 -15.88 -6.41
C GLU A 95 -12.28 -16.17 -6.76
N LYS A 96 -12.70 -17.44 -6.71
CA LYS A 96 -14.09 -17.83 -6.95
C LYS A 96 -15.08 -17.16 -6.00
N ALA A 97 -14.70 -16.98 -4.74
CA ALA A 97 -15.54 -16.29 -3.75
C ALA A 97 -15.75 -14.81 -4.10
N ALA A 98 -14.71 -14.13 -4.61
CA ALA A 98 -14.82 -12.77 -5.11
C ALA A 98 -15.67 -12.70 -6.38
N GLU A 99 -15.46 -13.61 -7.34
CA GLU A 99 -16.21 -13.64 -8.60
C GLU A 99 -17.73 -13.84 -8.39
N VAL A 100 -18.13 -14.76 -7.52
CA VAL A 100 -19.58 -14.94 -7.23
C VAL A 100 -20.18 -13.76 -6.45
N SER A 101 -19.36 -12.87 -5.95
CA SER A 101 -19.75 -11.65 -5.24
C SER A 101 -19.47 -10.38 -6.05
N ARG A 102 -19.09 -10.50 -7.35
CA ARG A 102 -18.68 -9.39 -8.23
C ARG A 102 -19.68 -8.23 -8.18
N ASN A 103 -20.97 -8.47 -8.35
CA ASN A 103 -21.99 -7.40 -8.34
C ASN A 103 -22.00 -6.59 -7.03
N ALA A 104 -21.82 -7.25 -5.88
CA ALA A 104 -21.77 -6.57 -4.60
C ALA A 104 -20.45 -5.78 -4.42
N LEU A 105 -19.37 -6.28 -4.98
CA LEU A 105 -18.08 -5.56 -5.01
C LEU A 105 -18.14 -4.38 -5.97
N GLU A 106 -18.74 -4.50 -7.14
CA GLU A 106 -18.96 -3.42 -8.10
C GLU A 106 -19.78 -2.27 -7.50
N GLU A 107 -20.83 -2.59 -6.74
CA GLU A 107 -21.67 -1.59 -6.05
C GLU A 107 -20.87 -0.81 -5.00
N VAL A 108 -20.03 -1.50 -4.21
CA VAL A 108 -19.22 -0.86 -3.17
C VAL A 108 -18.05 -0.05 -3.75
N LEU A 109 -17.47 -0.52 -4.84
CA LEU A 109 -16.33 0.13 -5.50
C LEU A 109 -16.76 1.24 -6.48
N SER A 110 -18.06 1.49 -6.61
CA SER A 110 -18.57 2.53 -7.51
C SER A 110 -18.08 3.93 -7.10
N ASP A 111 -17.73 4.72 -8.12
CA ASP A 111 -17.26 6.12 -7.95
C ASP A 111 -15.99 6.28 -7.09
N VAL A 112 -15.15 5.27 -6.99
CA VAL A 112 -13.86 5.35 -6.31
C VAL A 112 -12.80 5.88 -7.27
N ASP A 113 -12.10 6.94 -6.87
CA ASP A 113 -10.99 7.52 -7.65
C ASP A 113 -9.66 6.83 -7.33
N LEU A 114 -9.40 6.56 -6.04
CA LEU A 114 -8.18 5.90 -5.57
C LEU A 114 -8.52 4.76 -4.63
N LEU A 115 -8.12 3.55 -5.01
CA LEU A 115 -8.29 2.35 -4.21
C LEU A 115 -6.95 1.85 -3.68
N PHE A 116 -6.84 1.76 -2.36
CA PHE A 116 -5.79 0.98 -1.71
C PHE A 116 -6.33 -0.42 -1.39
N ILE A 117 -5.61 -1.47 -1.81
CA ILE A 117 -5.94 -2.85 -1.45
C ILE A 117 -4.85 -3.37 -0.52
N SER A 118 -5.21 -3.69 0.73
CA SER A 118 -4.31 -4.38 1.65
C SER A 118 -4.62 -5.87 1.67
N ALA A 119 -3.61 -6.74 1.47
CA ALA A 119 -3.78 -8.19 1.52
C ALA A 119 -2.51 -8.91 1.94
N GLY A 120 -2.68 -10.03 2.69
CA GLY A 120 -1.58 -10.96 2.95
C GLY A 120 -1.52 -12.01 1.85
N MET A 121 -0.37 -12.08 1.17
CA MET A 121 -0.13 -13.05 0.10
C MET A 121 0.25 -14.44 0.65
N GLY A 122 -0.05 -15.47 -0.13
CA GLY A 122 0.20 -16.87 0.26
C GLY A 122 -0.96 -17.54 1.01
N GLY A 123 -1.97 -16.76 1.45
CA GLY A 123 -3.22 -17.26 1.98
C GLY A 123 -4.25 -17.58 0.87
N GLY A 124 -5.46 -17.97 1.25
CA GLY A 124 -6.53 -18.25 0.29
C GLY A 124 -7.28 -16.98 -0.12
N THR A 125 -7.93 -16.32 0.84
CA THR A 125 -8.82 -15.20 0.57
C THR A 125 -8.08 -13.99 0.01
N GLY A 126 -7.05 -13.48 0.72
CA GLY A 126 -6.32 -12.28 0.28
C GLY A 126 -5.68 -12.47 -1.09
N THR A 127 -4.94 -13.58 -1.28
CA THR A 127 -4.25 -13.89 -2.55
C THR A 127 -5.21 -14.03 -3.72
N GLY A 128 -6.38 -14.67 -3.50
CA GLY A 128 -7.33 -14.93 -4.57
C GLY A 128 -8.27 -13.76 -4.85
N SER A 129 -8.77 -13.07 -3.81
CA SER A 129 -9.77 -12.02 -3.99
C SER A 129 -9.19 -10.65 -4.34
N ALA A 130 -7.95 -10.34 -3.91
CA ALA A 130 -7.36 -9.03 -4.16
C ALA A 130 -7.22 -8.70 -5.66
N PRO A 131 -6.77 -9.63 -6.55
CA PRO A 131 -6.74 -9.37 -7.99
C PRO A 131 -8.12 -9.08 -8.59
N VAL A 132 -9.16 -9.81 -8.16
CA VAL A 132 -10.54 -9.59 -8.65
C VAL A 132 -11.07 -8.22 -8.21
N ILE A 133 -10.82 -7.83 -6.95
CA ILE A 133 -11.20 -6.51 -6.44
C ILE A 133 -10.47 -5.41 -7.21
N ALA A 134 -9.18 -5.61 -7.50
CA ALA A 134 -8.39 -4.69 -8.29
C ALA A 134 -8.92 -4.52 -9.71
N GLU A 135 -9.24 -5.63 -10.38
CA GLU A 135 -9.80 -5.63 -11.72
C GLU A 135 -11.12 -4.85 -11.80
N ILE A 136 -12.06 -5.13 -10.88
CA ILE A 136 -13.34 -4.40 -10.79
C ILE A 136 -13.11 -2.89 -10.66
N ALA A 137 -12.23 -2.48 -9.75
CA ALA A 137 -11.96 -1.06 -9.54
C ALA A 137 -11.29 -0.40 -10.77
N LYS A 138 -10.39 -1.13 -11.44
CA LYS A 138 -9.77 -0.66 -12.70
C LYS A 138 -10.78 -0.52 -13.82
N GLU A 139 -11.71 -1.43 -13.97
CA GLU A 139 -12.81 -1.37 -14.95
C GLU A 139 -13.69 -0.13 -14.72
N GLN A 140 -13.83 0.32 -13.47
CA GLN A 140 -14.55 1.54 -13.08
C GLN A 140 -13.71 2.81 -13.16
N GLY A 141 -12.43 2.72 -13.54
CA GLY A 141 -11.55 3.86 -13.77
C GLY A 141 -10.73 4.32 -12.56
N ALA A 142 -10.79 3.61 -11.44
CA ALA A 142 -10.00 3.91 -10.27
C ALA A 142 -8.49 3.71 -10.51
N ILE A 143 -7.66 4.48 -9.81
CA ILE A 143 -6.26 4.14 -9.60
C ILE A 143 -6.19 3.09 -8.51
N VAL A 144 -5.49 1.99 -8.75
CA VAL A 144 -5.40 0.88 -7.81
C VAL A 144 -3.97 0.67 -7.34
N VAL A 145 -3.76 0.84 -6.04
CA VAL A 145 -2.49 0.59 -5.34
C VAL A 145 -2.67 -0.61 -4.42
N ALA A 146 -2.02 -1.73 -4.72
CA ALA A 146 -2.02 -2.89 -3.84
C ALA A 146 -0.84 -2.81 -2.86
N ILE A 147 -1.10 -2.91 -1.56
CA ILE A 147 -0.10 -2.99 -0.50
C ILE A 147 -0.20 -4.36 0.14
N VAL A 148 0.77 -5.22 -0.15
CA VAL A 148 0.67 -6.64 0.19
C VAL A 148 1.84 -7.10 1.05
N THR A 149 1.55 -8.02 1.99
CA THR A 149 2.60 -8.65 2.79
C THR A 149 3.03 -9.98 2.19
N TYR A 150 4.36 -10.18 2.08
CA TYR A 150 4.97 -11.41 1.62
C TYR A 150 5.27 -12.33 2.82
N PRO A 151 4.99 -13.65 2.73
CA PRO A 151 5.09 -14.56 3.87
C PRO A 151 6.54 -14.82 4.30
N PHE A 152 6.72 -15.29 5.53
CA PHE A 152 8.03 -15.69 6.04
C PHE A 152 8.63 -16.84 5.23
N ALA A 153 9.95 -16.88 5.11
CA ALA A 153 10.69 -17.94 4.40
C ALA A 153 10.38 -19.36 4.92
N LEU A 154 10.03 -19.48 6.19
CA LEU A 154 9.62 -20.75 6.80
C LEU A 154 8.28 -21.28 6.28
N GLU A 155 7.42 -20.41 5.71
CA GLU A 155 6.07 -20.74 5.22
C GLU A 155 6.08 -21.28 3.77
N LYS A 156 7.05 -22.07 3.42
CA LYS A 156 7.43 -22.56 2.07
C LYS A 156 6.30 -22.71 1.04
N ALA A 157 5.22 -23.41 1.41
CA ALA A 157 4.07 -23.60 0.51
C ALA A 157 3.31 -22.31 0.19
N ARG A 158 3.39 -21.31 1.07
CA ARG A 158 2.77 -20.00 0.88
C ARG A 158 3.59 -19.10 -0.02
N LEU A 159 4.92 -19.27 -0.08
CA LEU A 159 5.80 -18.46 -0.92
C LEU A 159 5.40 -18.55 -2.40
N VAL A 160 5.21 -19.77 -2.92
CA VAL A 160 4.80 -19.99 -4.32
C VAL A 160 3.46 -19.30 -4.62
N LYS A 161 2.48 -19.48 -3.72
CA LYS A 161 1.15 -18.83 -3.88
C LYS A 161 1.24 -17.31 -3.81
N ALA A 162 2.14 -16.79 -2.96
CA ALA A 162 2.37 -15.36 -2.84
C ALA A 162 2.98 -14.77 -4.12
N GLU A 163 4.00 -15.43 -4.68
CA GLU A 163 4.62 -15.03 -5.94
C GLU A 163 3.60 -14.98 -7.08
N GLU A 164 2.80 -16.05 -7.24
CA GLU A 164 1.73 -16.11 -8.24
C GLU A 164 0.66 -15.02 -8.04
N GLY A 165 0.27 -14.78 -6.78
CA GLY A 165 -0.71 -13.74 -6.45
C GLY A 165 -0.19 -12.33 -6.72
N ILE A 166 1.08 -12.05 -6.42
CA ILE A 166 1.72 -10.76 -6.71
C ILE A 166 1.81 -10.54 -8.23
N LEU A 167 2.17 -11.57 -9.01
CA LEU A 167 2.20 -11.46 -10.46
C LEU A 167 0.82 -11.14 -11.04
N LYS A 168 -0.24 -11.80 -10.56
CA LYS A 168 -1.62 -11.48 -10.96
C LYS A 168 -2.00 -10.03 -10.59
N LEU A 169 -1.63 -9.57 -9.39
CA LEU A 169 -1.88 -8.19 -8.99
C LEU A 169 -1.15 -7.18 -9.88
N GLN A 170 0.10 -7.44 -10.26
CA GLN A 170 0.85 -6.55 -11.16
C GLN A 170 0.20 -6.38 -12.54
N GLU A 171 -0.59 -7.34 -13.00
CA GLU A 171 -1.32 -7.26 -14.27
C GLU A 171 -2.53 -6.35 -14.20
N VAL A 172 -3.20 -6.30 -13.03
CA VAL A 172 -4.51 -5.64 -12.84
C VAL A 172 -4.46 -4.38 -11.97
N THR A 173 -3.29 -4.02 -11.42
CA THR A 173 -3.11 -2.80 -10.62
C THR A 173 -2.20 -1.80 -11.30
N ASP A 174 -2.21 -0.56 -10.84
CA ASP A 174 -1.24 0.46 -11.25
C ASP A 174 0.09 0.26 -10.56
N THR A 175 0.07 -0.13 -9.30
CA THR A 175 1.27 -0.34 -8.49
C THR A 175 1.05 -1.44 -7.47
N VAL A 176 2.05 -2.29 -7.27
CA VAL A 176 2.10 -3.29 -6.19
C VAL A 176 3.25 -2.96 -5.26
N VAL A 177 2.92 -2.60 -4.04
CA VAL A 177 3.87 -2.40 -2.95
C VAL A 177 3.96 -3.68 -2.14
N VAL A 178 5.16 -4.22 -1.99
CA VAL A 178 5.39 -5.46 -1.25
C VAL A 178 6.13 -5.17 0.06
N ILE A 179 5.60 -5.70 1.15
CA ILE A 179 6.20 -5.69 2.48
C ILE A 179 6.67 -7.11 2.78
N ASP A 180 7.97 -7.34 2.87
CA ASP A 180 8.53 -8.65 3.18
C ASP A 180 8.56 -8.87 4.71
N ASN A 181 7.79 -9.85 5.19
CA ASN A 181 7.79 -10.20 6.61
C ASN A 181 9.17 -10.66 7.11
N ASN A 182 10.06 -11.13 6.23
CA ASN A 182 11.42 -11.50 6.64
C ASN A 182 12.23 -10.28 7.07
N ARG A 183 12.01 -9.11 6.45
CA ARG A 183 12.65 -7.85 6.87
C ARG A 183 12.20 -7.43 8.27
N LEU A 184 10.95 -7.74 8.67
CA LEU A 184 10.50 -7.50 10.04
C LEU A 184 11.28 -8.31 11.08
N VAL A 185 11.69 -9.55 10.73
CA VAL A 185 12.52 -10.37 11.63
C VAL A 185 13.89 -9.73 11.83
N GLU A 186 14.44 -9.10 10.80
CA GLU A 186 15.72 -8.39 10.89
C GLU A 186 15.61 -7.09 11.68
N LEU A 187 14.52 -6.33 11.46
CA LEU A 187 14.30 -5.03 12.11
C LEU A 187 13.90 -5.16 13.59
N VAL A 188 13.08 -6.16 13.91
CA VAL A 188 12.49 -6.33 15.26
C VAL A 188 12.60 -7.76 15.78
N PRO A 189 13.80 -8.37 15.84
CA PRO A 189 13.98 -9.80 16.11
C PRO A 189 13.53 -10.23 17.52
N ASN A 190 13.44 -9.30 18.45
CA ASN A 190 13.13 -9.57 19.86
C ASN A 190 11.66 -9.33 20.22
N LEU A 191 10.82 -8.92 19.27
CA LEU A 191 9.39 -8.72 19.52
C LEU A 191 8.64 -10.07 19.54
N PRO A 192 7.62 -10.22 20.41
CA PRO A 192 6.66 -11.30 20.28
C PRO A 192 6.04 -11.33 18.87
N ILE A 193 5.77 -12.53 18.35
CA ILE A 193 5.26 -12.72 16.98
C ILE A 193 4.01 -11.85 16.70
N GLN A 194 3.09 -11.78 17.66
CA GLN A 194 1.88 -10.96 17.53
C GLN A 194 2.19 -9.46 17.39
N ASP A 195 3.22 -8.99 18.09
CA ASP A 195 3.63 -7.59 18.03
C ASP A 195 4.43 -7.29 16.76
N ALA A 196 5.22 -8.25 16.26
CA ALA A 196 5.88 -8.14 14.96
C ALA A 196 4.87 -7.99 13.81
N PHE A 197 3.78 -8.76 13.80
CA PHE A 197 2.70 -8.58 12.82
C PHE A 197 2.00 -7.22 12.95
N LYS A 198 1.83 -6.72 14.19
CA LYS A 198 1.28 -5.37 14.39
C LYS A 198 2.18 -4.28 13.81
N VAL A 199 3.51 -4.48 13.79
CA VAL A 199 4.43 -3.54 13.12
C VAL A 199 4.18 -3.49 11.63
N ALA A 200 4.00 -4.64 10.95
CA ALA A 200 3.65 -4.69 9.55
C ALA A 200 2.32 -3.95 9.25
N ASP A 201 1.28 -4.26 10.03
CA ASP A 201 -0.03 -3.61 9.90
C ASP A 201 0.08 -2.09 10.15
N GLU A 202 0.92 -1.66 11.10
CA GLU A 202 1.16 -0.25 11.42
C GLU A 202 1.83 0.48 10.25
N VAL A 203 2.81 -0.14 9.60
CA VAL A 203 3.48 0.46 8.44
C VAL A 203 2.48 0.64 7.29
N VAL A 204 1.68 -0.38 6.98
CA VAL A 204 0.61 -0.27 5.98
C VAL A 204 -0.33 0.88 6.34
N ALA A 205 -0.80 0.93 7.58
CA ALA A 205 -1.75 1.92 8.03
C ALA A 205 -1.17 3.35 7.97
N ARG A 206 0.06 3.56 8.45
CA ARG A 206 0.74 4.87 8.36
C ARG A 206 0.94 5.32 6.92
N THR A 207 1.33 4.41 6.04
CA THR A 207 1.53 4.73 4.62
C THR A 207 0.24 5.16 3.96
N VAL A 208 -0.82 4.38 4.11
CA VAL A 208 -2.14 4.71 3.56
C VAL A 208 -2.64 6.03 4.14
N ARG A 209 -2.50 6.21 5.45
CA ARG A 209 -2.88 7.45 6.14
C ARG A 209 -2.10 8.64 5.60
N GLY A 210 -0.77 8.54 5.53
CA GLY A 210 0.10 9.62 5.05
C GLY A 210 -0.27 10.07 3.63
N ILE A 211 -0.43 9.13 2.70
CA ILE A 211 -0.82 9.45 1.32
C ILE A 211 -2.23 10.06 1.28
N THR A 212 -3.19 9.45 1.97
CA THR A 212 -4.58 9.93 1.98
C THR A 212 -4.68 11.34 2.55
N GLU A 213 -4.08 11.59 3.71
CA GLU A 213 -4.12 12.91 4.36
C GLU A 213 -3.41 13.98 3.53
N THR A 214 -2.33 13.62 2.83
CA THR A 214 -1.62 14.57 1.95
C THR A 214 -2.44 15.00 0.75
N ILE A 215 -3.28 14.10 0.21
CA ILE A 215 -4.18 14.40 -0.91
C ILE A 215 -5.43 15.16 -0.44
N THR A 216 -5.96 14.83 0.76
CA THR A 216 -7.28 15.30 1.21
C THR A 216 -7.23 16.47 2.19
N GLN A 217 -6.07 16.74 2.79
CA GLN A 217 -5.92 17.80 3.78
C GLN A 217 -4.98 18.90 3.28
N PRO A 218 -5.24 20.17 3.60
CA PRO A 218 -4.33 21.26 3.29
C PRO A 218 -2.95 21.01 3.92
N SER A 219 -1.91 21.08 3.14
CA SER A 219 -0.52 20.92 3.58
C SER A 219 0.35 22.07 3.06
N LEU A 220 1.60 22.18 3.56
CA LEU A 220 2.52 23.23 3.12
C LEU A 220 2.87 23.08 1.64
N ILE A 221 3.05 21.82 1.21
CA ILE A 221 3.26 21.43 -0.18
C ILE A 221 2.26 20.32 -0.44
N ASN A 222 1.18 20.67 -1.16
CA ASN A 222 0.13 19.72 -1.46
C ASN A 222 0.56 18.78 -2.58
N LEU A 223 0.23 17.49 -2.41
CA LEU A 223 0.18 16.53 -3.48
C LEU A 223 -1.23 16.52 -4.04
N ASP A 224 -1.40 16.76 -5.32
CA ASP A 224 -2.70 16.57 -5.94
C ASP A 224 -2.90 15.11 -6.38
N TYR A 225 -4.16 14.77 -6.68
CA TYR A 225 -4.50 13.43 -7.13
C TYR A 225 -3.83 13.07 -8.47
N ALA A 226 -3.62 14.05 -9.35
CA ALA A 226 -2.97 13.83 -10.63
C ALA A 226 -1.48 13.50 -10.47
N ASP A 227 -0.83 14.10 -9.48
CA ASP A 227 0.55 13.82 -9.11
C ASP A 227 0.71 12.38 -8.64
N VAL A 228 -0.12 11.96 -7.69
CA VAL A 228 -0.12 10.56 -7.20
C VAL A 228 -0.37 9.60 -8.36
N ARG A 229 -1.32 9.91 -9.23
CA ARG A 229 -1.58 9.13 -10.45
C ARG A 229 -0.35 9.00 -11.33
N ALA A 230 0.37 10.10 -11.57
CA ALA A 230 1.55 10.11 -12.45
C ALA A 230 2.67 9.18 -11.92
N VAL A 231 2.93 9.17 -10.61
CA VAL A 231 3.93 8.27 -10.01
C VAL A 231 3.44 6.84 -9.95
N MET A 232 2.18 6.62 -9.54
CA MET A 232 1.65 5.27 -9.34
C MET A 232 1.32 4.55 -10.66
N ALA A 233 1.07 5.26 -11.77
CA ALA A 233 0.79 4.67 -13.08
C ALA A 233 2.01 3.97 -13.72
N GLY A 234 3.19 4.09 -13.16
CA GLY A 234 4.39 3.39 -13.59
C GLY A 234 4.36 1.91 -13.23
N LYS A 235 3.61 1.10 -13.99
CA LYS A 235 3.40 -0.35 -13.77
C LYS A 235 4.64 -1.05 -13.27
N GLY A 236 4.56 -1.72 -12.12
CA GLY A 236 5.67 -2.51 -11.60
C GLY A 236 5.61 -2.75 -10.10
N LEU A 237 6.74 -3.22 -9.61
CA LEU A 237 6.96 -3.42 -8.19
C LEU A 237 7.34 -2.09 -7.55
N SER A 238 6.84 -1.86 -6.35
CA SER A 238 7.19 -0.71 -5.55
C SER A 238 7.58 -1.13 -4.14
N VAL A 239 8.39 -0.30 -3.52
CA VAL A 239 8.80 -0.48 -2.12
C VAL A 239 8.37 0.72 -1.29
N ILE A 240 7.97 0.46 -0.05
CA ILE A 240 7.79 1.49 0.98
C ILE A 240 9.00 1.49 1.88
N ALA A 241 9.47 2.69 2.18
CA ALA A 241 10.48 2.96 3.19
C ALA A 241 9.95 4.01 4.16
N VAL A 242 10.15 3.79 5.45
CA VAL A 242 9.70 4.69 6.51
C VAL A 242 10.86 4.98 7.44
N GLY A 243 11.09 6.25 7.73
CA GLY A 243 12.12 6.68 8.67
C GLY A 243 11.59 7.77 9.59
N GLU A 244 12.18 7.85 10.78
CA GLU A 244 11.88 8.91 11.74
C GLU A 244 13.15 9.34 12.49
N SER A 245 13.24 10.63 12.83
CA SER A 245 14.28 11.15 13.70
C SER A 245 13.79 12.27 14.60
N LYS A 246 14.41 12.35 15.79
CA LYS A 246 14.24 13.42 16.79
C LYS A 246 15.55 14.07 17.16
N SER A 247 16.62 13.79 16.45
CA SER A 247 17.95 14.29 16.77
C SER A 247 18.19 15.73 16.29
N VAL A 248 19.32 16.27 16.66
CA VAL A 248 19.78 17.58 16.16
C VAL A 248 20.10 17.51 14.67
N ASP A 249 20.64 16.38 14.20
CA ASP A 249 20.93 16.10 12.79
C ASP A 249 19.80 15.28 12.13
N LYS A 250 18.57 15.72 12.38
CA LYS A 250 17.34 14.99 11.99
C LYS A 250 17.22 14.70 10.50
N VAL A 251 17.81 15.56 9.63
CA VAL A 251 17.75 15.40 8.17
C VAL A 251 18.57 14.19 7.72
N ASN A 252 19.85 14.13 8.13
CA ASN A 252 20.70 12.99 7.75
C ASN A 252 20.21 11.69 8.37
N GLU A 253 19.81 11.72 9.64
CA GLU A 253 19.34 10.54 10.33
C GLU A 253 18.02 10.01 9.76
N VAL A 254 17.05 10.85 9.44
CA VAL A 254 15.78 10.38 8.87
C VAL A 254 15.98 9.78 7.48
N VAL A 255 16.87 10.33 6.66
CA VAL A 255 17.20 9.75 5.35
C VAL A 255 17.87 8.39 5.51
N ASP A 256 18.88 8.32 6.38
CA ASP A 256 19.59 7.08 6.70
C ASP A 256 18.63 6.01 7.24
N ASP A 257 17.73 6.41 8.14
CA ASP A 257 16.72 5.52 8.72
C ASP A 257 15.73 5.06 7.65
N THR A 258 15.23 5.97 6.79
CA THR A 258 14.34 5.65 5.68
C THR A 258 14.96 4.62 4.73
N LEU A 259 16.21 4.83 4.31
CA LEU A 259 16.89 3.94 3.36
C LEU A 259 17.22 2.57 3.97
N LYS A 260 17.56 2.51 5.26
CA LYS A 260 17.87 1.27 5.98
C LYS A 260 16.61 0.43 6.28
N ASN A 261 15.48 1.10 6.48
CA ASN A 261 14.20 0.47 6.83
C ASN A 261 13.30 0.18 5.62
N ALA A 262 13.88 0.07 4.42
CA ALA A 262 13.13 -0.43 3.27
C ALA A 262 12.57 -1.82 3.58
N LEU A 263 11.25 -1.96 3.44
CA LEU A 263 10.53 -3.18 3.83
C LEU A 263 10.55 -4.29 2.76
N LEU A 264 11.32 -4.09 1.72
CA LEU A 264 11.63 -5.09 0.70
C LEU A 264 13.08 -4.90 0.29
N ASP A 265 13.80 -6.01 0.11
CA ASP A 265 15.12 -5.98 -0.48
C ASP A 265 15.02 -5.71 -1.99
N VAL A 266 15.40 -4.50 -2.38
CA VAL A 266 15.25 -3.98 -3.75
C VAL A 266 16.47 -3.20 -4.18
N ASP A 267 16.69 -3.20 -5.48
CA ASP A 267 17.60 -2.25 -6.11
C ASP A 267 16.80 -0.99 -6.50
N MET A 268 17.13 0.12 -5.82
CA MET A 268 16.48 1.42 -6.06
C MET A 268 17.08 2.17 -7.26
N GLN A 269 18.24 1.77 -7.78
CA GLN A 269 18.91 2.46 -8.89
C GLN A 269 18.08 2.47 -10.19
N GLY A 270 17.13 1.54 -10.32
CA GLY A 270 16.20 1.47 -11.44
C GLY A 270 14.84 2.11 -11.21
N ALA A 271 14.62 2.74 -10.06
CA ALA A 271 13.32 3.35 -9.74
C ALA A 271 12.97 4.45 -10.74
N THR A 272 11.77 4.35 -11.30
CA THR A 272 11.24 5.28 -12.31
C THR A 272 10.36 6.37 -11.73
N GLY A 273 9.99 6.24 -10.45
CA GLY A 273 9.22 7.25 -9.73
C GLY A 273 9.45 7.18 -8.23
N ALA A 274 9.23 8.30 -7.57
CA ALA A 274 9.26 8.42 -6.12
C ALA A 274 8.12 9.32 -5.63
N LEU A 275 7.39 8.85 -4.62
CA LEU A 275 6.43 9.66 -3.86
C LEU A 275 6.97 9.78 -2.43
N ILE A 276 7.26 11.00 -2.00
CA ILE A 276 7.86 11.29 -0.70
C ILE A 276 6.90 12.15 0.11
N HIS A 277 6.50 11.66 1.26
CA HIS A 277 5.70 12.39 2.24
C HIS A 277 6.55 12.68 3.47
N ILE A 278 6.66 13.96 3.82
CA ILE A 278 7.46 14.45 4.94
C ILE A 278 6.52 15.06 5.97
N THR A 279 6.52 14.56 7.19
CA THR A 279 5.80 15.15 8.33
C THR A 279 6.79 15.66 9.35
N GLY A 280 6.65 16.90 9.77
CA GLY A 280 7.45 17.47 10.84
C GLY A 280 6.68 18.39 11.75
N GLY A 281 7.33 18.86 12.82
CA GLY A 281 6.74 19.85 13.74
C GLY A 281 6.68 21.26 13.15
N PRO A 282 6.16 22.22 13.91
CA PRO A 282 6.06 23.63 13.49
C PRO A 282 7.41 24.28 13.12
N GLU A 283 8.51 23.67 13.55
CA GLU A 283 9.89 24.09 13.28
C GLU A 283 10.45 23.55 11.96
N LEU A 284 9.70 22.67 11.25
CA LEU A 284 10.15 22.11 9.96
C LEU A 284 10.34 23.23 8.94
N THR A 285 11.55 23.37 8.43
CA THR A 285 11.88 24.37 7.43
C THR A 285 11.77 23.80 6.01
N LEU A 286 11.53 24.67 5.04
CA LEU A 286 11.55 24.30 3.62
C LEU A 286 12.92 23.73 3.20
N GLY A 287 14.01 24.27 3.76
CA GLY A 287 15.37 23.80 3.48
C GLY A 287 15.60 22.36 3.96
N GLU A 288 15.11 22.00 5.17
CA GLU A 288 15.19 20.64 5.69
C GLU A 288 14.36 19.66 4.83
N ALA A 289 13.12 20.04 4.49
CA ALA A 289 12.26 19.19 3.65
C ALA A 289 12.87 18.97 2.24
N ASN A 290 13.41 20.02 1.63
CA ASN A 290 14.09 19.90 0.34
C ASN A 290 15.33 19.00 0.41
N ALA A 291 16.17 19.18 1.44
CA ALA A 291 17.37 18.36 1.63
C ALA A 291 17.03 16.86 1.80
N VAL A 292 15.97 16.54 2.55
CA VAL A 292 15.48 15.15 2.65
C VAL A 292 15.10 14.60 1.28
N GLY A 293 14.33 15.36 0.51
CA GLY A 293 13.90 14.94 -0.85
C GLY A 293 15.09 14.71 -1.78
N GLU A 294 16.05 15.63 -1.82
CA GLU A 294 17.26 15.52 -2.64
C GLU A 294 18.07 14.27 -2.26
N MET A 295 18.35 14.06 -0.98
CA MET A 295 19.15 12.93 -0.50
C MET A 295 18.48 11.58 -0.77
N LEU A 296 17.15 11.47 -0.59
CA LEU A 296 16.39 10.25 -0.88
C LEU A 296 16.37 9.90 -2.36
N THR A 297 16.46 10.90 -3.22
CA THR A 297 16.37 10.72 -4.69
C THR A 297 17.73 10.64 -5.37
N GLU A 298 18.83 10.78 -4.64
CA GLU A 298 20.20 10.75 -5.20
C GLU A 298 20.52 9.43 -5.92
N GLN A 299 19.92 8.31 -5.48
CA GLN A 299 20.22 6.98 -5.98
C GLN A 299 19.27 6.47 -7.07
N ILE A 300 18.20 7.19 -7.40
CA ILE A 300 17.21 6.78 -8.40
C ILE A 300 17.58 7.30 -9.81
N ASP A 301 16.86 6.80 -10.85
CA ASP A 301 17.08 7.27 -12.23
C ASP A 301 16.92 8.81 -12.30
N PRO A 302 17.87 9.55 -12.88
CA PRO A 302 17.75 11.01 -13.04
C PRO A 302 16.53 11.48 -13.83
N ARG A 303 15.86 10.58 -14.55
CA ARG A 303 14.62 10.84 -15.29
C ARG A 303 13.37 10.40 -14.52
N ALA A 304 13.54 9.91 -13.31
CA ALA A 304 12.41 9.47 -12.49
C ALA A 304 11.45 10.63 -12.20
N THR A 305 10.18 10.33 -12.17
CA THR A 305 9.16 11.28 -11.73
C THR A 305 9.17 11.32 -10.20
N VAL A 306 9.66 12.44 -9.64
CA VAL A 306 9.70 12.64 -8.19
C VAL A 306 8.61 13.61 -7.79
N ILE A 307 7.78 13.20 -6.87
CA ILE A 307 6.72 14.01 -6.28
C ILE A 307 6.86 13.95 -4.77
N TRP A 308 6.81 15.12 -4.14
CA TRP A 308 6.95 15.21 -2.71
C TRP A 308 5.99 16.21 -2.09
N GLY A 309 5.55 15.90 -0.88
CA GLY A 309 4.69 16.77 -0.08
C GLY A 309 5.25 16.91 1.34
N ALA A 310 4.94 18.06 1.96
CA ALA A 310 5.35 18.34 3.32
C ALA A 310 4.17 18.83 4.15
N ARG A 311 3.99 18.21 5.32
CA ARG A 311 2.95 18.53 6.29
C ARG A 311 3.57 18.95 7.63
N VAL A 312 2.93 19.93 8.28
CA VAL A 312 3.23 20.27 9.66
C VAL A 312 2.18 19.64 10.57
N ASP A 313 2.63 18.86 11.53
CA ASP A 313 1.79 18.30 12.60
C ASP A 313 2.29 18.89 13.95
N PRO A 314 1.44 19.64 14.67
CA PRO A 314 1.82 20.24 15.96
C PRO A 314 2.27 19.21 17.03
N THR A 315 1.89 17.93 16.85
CA THR A 315 2.27 16.86 17.78
C THR A 315 3.69 16.34 17.56
N PHE A 316 4.33 16.74 16.44
CA PHE A 316 5.69 16.34 16.04
C PHE A 316 6.76 17.28 16.56
N GLU A 317 6.75 17.62 17.87
CA GLU A 317 7.79 18.46 18.46
C GLU A 317 9.19 17.88 18.23
N ASN A 318 10.04 18.63 17.50
CA ASN A 318 11.40 18.24 17.11
C ASN A 318 11.51 16.87 16.41
N LYS A 319 10.42 16.38 15.87
CA LYS A 319 10.38 15.11 15.12
C LYS A 319 10.20 15.38 13.63
N ILE A 320 10.88 14.58 12.81
CA ILE A 320 10.61 14.44 11.38
C ILE A 320 10.32 12.97 11.09
N GLU A 321 9.32 12.72 10.25
CA GLU A 321 8.95 11.40 9.74
C GLU A 321 8.88 11.48 8.22
N VAL A 322 9.39 10.46 7.57
CA VAL A 322 9.38 10.34 6.12
C VAL A 322 8.75 9.02 5.74
N ILE A 323 7.80 9.08 4.82
CA ILE A 323 7.25 7.92 4.13
C ILE A 323 7.59 8.08 2.66
N ALA A 324 8.40 7.19 2.12
CA ALA A 324 8.80 7.20 0.72
C ALA A 324 8.29 5.93 0.01
N ILE A 325 7.73 6.10 -1.19
CA ILE A 325 7.36 5.00 -2.08
C ILE A 325 8.19 5.16 -3.35
N PHE A 326 9.01 4.15 -3.65
CA PHE A 326 9.78 4.09 -4.88
C PHE A 326 9.12 3.10 -5.83
N THR A 327 8.80 3.54 -7.05
CA THR A 327 8.11 2.75 -8.07
C THR A 327 9.06 2.33 -9.18
N GLY A 328 8.76 1.18 -9.82
CA GLY A 328 9.62 0.64 -10.88
C GLY A 328 10.91 0.00 -10.37
N VAL A 329 10.94 -0.40 -9.10
CA VAL A 329 12.08 -1.09 -8.49
C VAL A 329 12.15 -2.55 -8.92
N THR A 330 13.32 -3.16 -8.80
CA THR A 330 13.51 -4.60 -9.04
C THR A 330 13.86 -5.32 -7.74
N SER A 331 13.30 -6.52 -7.56
CA SER A 331 13.61 -7.36 -6.39
C SER A 331 14.17 -8.71 -6.84
N PRO A 332 15.27 -9.19 -6.25
CA PRO A 332 15.84 -10.49 -6.58
C PRO A 332 14.90 -11.65 -6.24
N TYR A 333 13.99 -11.46 -5.30
CA TYR A 333 13.06 -12.51 -4.85
C TYR A 333 11.85 -12.67 -5.76
N ILE A 334 11.33 -11.58 -6.34
CA ILE A 334 10.09 -11.57 -7.12
C ILE A 334 10.34 -11.72 -8.62
N ASN A 335 11.48 -11.24 -9.13
CA ASN A 335 11.84 -11.38 -10.55
C ASN A 335 12.24 -12.81 -10.96
N ASN A 336 12.60 -13.68 -10.01
CA ASN A 336 12.92 -15.08 -10.29
C ASN A 336 11.72 -15.90 -10.80
N ALA A 337 10.49 -15.46 -10.56
CA ALA A 337 9.29 -16.13 -11.08
C ALA A 337 9.18 -16.04 -12.61
N LYS A 338 9.62 -14.92 -13.23
CA LYS A 338 9.63 -14.77 -14.71
C LYS A 338 10.72 -15.61 -15.40
N ASN A 339 11.77 -15.98 -14.69
CA ASN A 339 12.92 -16.74 -15.21
C ASN A 339 12.88 -18.23 -14.86
N ARG A 340 11.87 -18.73 -14.15
CA ARG A 340 11.69 -20.18 -14.01
C ARG A 340 11.32 -20.74 -15.37
N PRO A 341 12.06 -21.76 -15.90
CA PRO A 341 11.63 -22.48 -17.07
C PRO A 341 10.19 -22.96 -16.78
N GLN A 342 9.23 -22.50 -17.56
CA GLN A 342 7.93 -23.16 -17.57
C GLN A 342 8.21 -24.63 -17.89
N ASP A 343 8.03 -25.50 -16.90
CA ASP A 343 8.01 -26.94 -17.11
C ASP A 343 6.83 -27.24 -18.05
N ARG A 344 7.11 -27.13 -19.35
CA ARG A 344 6.18 -27.43 -20.45
C ARG A 344 6.00 -28.92 -20.60
N ASN A 345 6.05 -29.71 -19.53
CA ASN A 345 5.84 -31.16 -19.56
C ASN A 345 4.86 -31.61 -18.45
N THR A 346 3.67 -31.05 -18.44
CA THR A 346 2.50 -31.81 -18.03
C THR A 346 1.49 -31.77 -19.17
N THR A 347 1.82 -32.48 -20.25
CA THR A 347 0.78 -33.10 -21.05
C THR A 347 0.03 -34.02 -20.10
N ARG A 348 -1.11 -33.55 -19.65
CA ARG A 348 -2.13 -34.43 -19.08
C ARG A 348 -2.54 -35.37 -20.19
N ASP A 349 -1.84 -36.49 -20.25
CA ASP A 349 -2.31 -37.67 -21.00
C ASP A 349 -3.56 -38.16 -20.24
N SER A 350 -4.73 -37.84 -20.78
CA SER A 350 -6.01 -38.34 -20.32
C SER A 350 -6.21 -39.77 -20.83
N GLY A 351 -5.27 -40.64 -20.52
CA GLY A 351 -5.32 -42.07 -20.73
C GLY A 351 -5.49 -42.77 -19.38
N LEU A 352 -6.67 -43.28 -19.09
CA LEU A 352 -6.90 -44.30 -18.07
C LEU A 352 -6.11 -45.58 -18.41
N GLY A 353 -4.83 -45.60 -18.09
CA GLY A 353 -4.00 -46.79 -18.15
C GLY A 353 -4.09 -47.55 -16.84
N ILE A 354 -5.03 -48.47 -16.71
CA ILE A 354 -4.99 -49.52 -15.69
C ILE A 354 -4.23 -50.68 -16.25
N ASP A 355 -2.96 -50.83 -15.88
CA ASP A 355 -2.19 -52.03 -16.16
C ASP A 355 -2.62 -53.14 -15.22
N PHE A 356 -3.33 -54.14 -15.77
CA PHE A 356 -3.56 -55.42 -15.10
C PHE A 356 -2.30 -56.28 -15.23
N ILE A 357 -1.57 -56.46 -14.12
CA ILE A 357 -0.52 -57.47 -14.02
C ILE A 357 -1.21 -58.84 -13.84
N ARG A 358 -1.03 -59.76 -14.80
CA ARG A 358 -1.36 -61.17 -14.67
C ARG A 358 -0.22 -61.96 -14.05
#